data_7f1850c5b8d8be53259cf743ee02c72a
#
_entry.id   7f1850c5b8d8be53259cf743ee02c72a
#
_cell.length_a   1.000
_cell.length_b   1.000
_cell.length_c   1.000
_cell.angle_alpha   90.00
_cell.angle_beta   90.00
_cell.angle_gamma   90.00
#
_symmetry.space_group_name_H-M   'P 1'
#
loop_
_entity.id
_entity.type
_entity.pdbx_description
1 polymer ?
#
loop_
_entity_poly.entity_id
_entity_poly.type
_entity_poly.pdbx_seq_one_letter_code
_entity_poly.pdbx_strand_id
1 'polypeptide(L)'
;MDVNLFSKKILNLLGVISIIPFTLFEINAINKQVKADKNFIAATEKDLFLYRQMGASYLCIASKAEVDFKKGLGIASATFANVIIGKHGGTIKDLGDEKLDDKRLYNAGTFQIVGSALNICPESIPSNIKNEYEKKLKEFAKKNKK
;
A
#
# COMPACT_ATOMS: atom_id res chain seq x y z
N MET A 1 -33.70 -12.60 24.30
CA MET A 1 -32.87 -11.42 24.59
C MET A 1 -33.30 -10.35 23.60
N ASP A 2 -34.08 -9.36 24.11
CA ASP A 2 -34.90 -8.44 23.31
C ASP A 2 -34.06 -7.39 22.59
N VAL A 3 -34.04 -7.47 21.28
CA VAL A 3 -33.38 -6.53 20.35
C VAL A 3 -34.01 -5.14 20.35
N ASN A 4 -35.25 -5.03 20.94
CA ASN A 4 -36.03 -3.79 21.01
C ASN A 4 -35.56 -2.78 22.06
N LEU A 5 -34.76 -3.21 23.05
CA LEU A 5 -34.32 -2.31 24.14
C LEU A 5 -33.06 -1.50 23.74
N PHE A 6 -32.31 -1.98 22.75
CA PHE A 6 -31.08 -1.31 22.25
C PHE A 6 -31.38 -0.16 21.29
N SER A 7 -32.46 -0.29 20.52
CA SER A 7 -32.87 0.72 19.52
C SER A 7 -33.43 2.01 20.17
N LYS A 8 -34.12 1.92 21.31
CA LYS A 8 -34.71 3.10 21.98
C LYS A 8 -33.69 3.97 22.72
N LYS A 9 -32.53 3.42 23.13
CA LYS A 9 -31.50 4.22 23.83
C LYS A 9 -30.62 5.04 22.86
N ILE A 10 -30.53 4.62 21.60
CA ILE A 10 -29.73 5.35 20.60
C ILE A 10 -30.50 6.56 20.02
N LEU A 11 -31.85 6.47 20.00
CA LEU A 11 -32.66 7.56 19.44
C LEU A 11 -32.75 8.79 20.34
N ASN A 12 -32.55 8.63 21.67
CA ASN A 12 -32.57 9.75 22.63
C ASN A 12 -31.22 10.49 22.75
N LEU A 13 -30.16 10.03 22.12
CA LEU A 13 -28.84 10.68 22.17
C LEU A 13 -28.61 11.69 21.03
N LEU A 14 -29.53 11.75 20.06
CA LEU A 14 -29.45 12.64 18.89
C LEU A 14 -30.17 13.99 19.06
N GLY A 15 -30.65 14.30 20.28
CA GLY A 15 -31.51 15.45 20.53
C GLY A 15 -30.82 16.74 20.95
N VAL A 16 -29.50 16.84 21.01
CA VAL A 16 -28.81 18.12 21.34
C VAL A 16 -27.66 18.37 20.37
N ILE A 17 -28.00 18.58 19.09
CA ILE A 17 -27.07 19.29 18.18
C ILE A 17 -27.31 20.77 18.44
N SER A 18 -26.56 21.32 19.39
CA SER A 18 -26.42 22.75 19.59
C SER A 18 -25.87 23.33 18.28
N ILE A 19 -26.71 24.15 17.63
CA ILE A 19 -26.31 24.91 16.43
C ILE A 19 -25.29 25.96 16.92
N ILE A 20 -24.00 25.61 16.86
CA ILE A 20 -22.92 26.56 17.02
C ILE A 20 -22.96 27.44 15.77
N PRO A 21 -23.18 28.76 15.88
CA PRO A 21 -23.10 29.66 14.73
C PRO A 21 -21.68 29.53 14.17
N PHE A 22 -21.59 29.03 12.95
CA PHE A 22 -20.35 28.98 12.17
C PHE A 22 -20.01 30.42 11.78
N THR A 23 -19.36 31.14 12.71
CA THR A 23 -18.74 32.42 12.36
C THR A 23 -17.69 32.09 11.30
N LEU A 24 -17.80 32.78 10.17
CA LEU A 24 -16.80 32.82 9.10
C LEU A 24 -15.45 33.26 9.69
N PHE A 25 -14.77 32.32 10.35
CA PHE A 25 -13.40 32.50 10.77
C PHE A 25 -12.55 32.36 9.51
N GLU A 26 -11.91 33.44 9.16
CA GLU A 26 -11.13 33.63 7.95
C GLU A 26 -10.16 32.47 7.70
N ILE A 27 -10.44 31.66 6.67
CA ILE A 27 -9.57 30.57 6.18
C ILE A 27 -8.40 31.15 5.37
N ASN A 28 -7.90 32.33 5.72
CA ASN A 28 -6.75 32.95 5.04
C ASN A 28 -5.39 32.62 5.67
N ALA A 29 -5.32 31.80 6.72
CA ALA A 29 -4.06 31.50 7.43
C ALA A 29 -3.46 30.13 7.15
N ILE A 30 -4.08 29.25 6.34
CA ILE A 30 -3.63 27.85 6.17
C ILE A 30 -2.81 27.64 4.88
N ASN A 31 -2.58 28.68 4.08
CA ASN A 31 -1.71 28.57 2.89
C ASN A 31 -0.24 28.92 3.14
N LYS A 32 0.23 28.91 4.38
CA LYS A 32 1.65 28.76 4.62
C LYS A 32 2.00 27.29 4.38
N GLN A 33 2.26 26.93 3.11
CA GLN A 33 2.97 25.69 2.80
C GLN A 33 4.25 25.71 3.66
N VAL A 34 4.18 24.99 4.77
CA VAL A 34 5.37 24.55 5.46
C VAL A 34 6.07 23.64 4.44
N LYS A 35 7.02 24.20 3.69
CA LYS A 35 8.09 23.43 3.08
C LYS A 35 8.86 22.82 4.26
N ALA A 36 8.30 21.79 4.84
CA ALA A 36 9.06 20.89 5.66
C ALA A 36 10.07 20.28 4.68
N ASP A 37 11.30 20.66 4.84
CA ASP A 37 12.45 19.98 4.25
C ASP A 37 12.40 18.57 4.86
N LYS A 38 11.65 17.68 4.20
CA LYS A 38 11.50 16.30 4.64
C LYS A 38 12.81 15.61 4.31
N ASN A 39 13.74 15.60 5.25
CA ASN A 39 14.88 14.71 5.20
C ASN A 39 14.34 13.27 5.22
N PHE A 40 14.13 12.71 4.03
CA PHE A 40 13.69 11.34 3.88
C PHE A 40 14.82 10.40 4.28
N ILE A 41 14.51 9.40 5.10
CA ILE A 41 15.41 8.29 5.38
C ILE A 41 15.14 7.21 4.34
N ALA A 42 16.17 6.78 3.59
CA ALA A 42 16.05 5.74 2.57
C ALA A 42 15.47 4.44 3.16
N ALA A 43 14.61 3.77 2.37
CA ALA A 43 14.01 2.49 2.76
C ALA A 43 15.11 1.43 2.94
N THR A 44 15.08 0.75 4.07
CA THR A 44 15.97 -0.38 4.36
C THR A 44 15.39 -1.68 3.80
N GLU A 45 16.21 -2.77 3.72
CA GLU A 45 15.68 -4.10 3.36
C GLU A 45 14.58 -4.55 4.31
N LYS A 46 14.65 -4.19 5.59
CA LYS A 46 13.60 -4.47 6.58
C LYS A 46 12.29 -3.77 6.23
N ASP A 47 12.36 -2.51 5.79
CA ASP A 47 11.17 -1.76 5.34
C ASP A 47 10.59 -2.39 4.07
N LEU A 48 11.43 -2.71 3.09
CA LEU A 48 11.02 -3.37 1.85
C LEU A 48 10.39 -4.74 2.12
N PHE A 49 10.99 -5.53 3.03
CA PHE A 49 10.41 -6.80 3.46
C PHE A 49 9.01 -6.61 4.02
N LEU A 50 8.83 -5.67 4.94
CA LEU A 50 7.53 -5.38 5.55
C LEU A 50 6.50 -4.99 4.47
N TYR A 51 6.85 -4.05 3.58
CA TYR A 51 5.89 -3.56 2.57
C TYR A 51 5.50 -4.62 1.57
N ARG A 52 6.44 -5.46 1.10
CA ARG A 52 6.12 -6.58 0.20
C ARG A 52 5.27 -7.65 0.88
N GLN A 53 5.50 -7.95 2.17
CA GLN A 53 4.68 -8.90 2.92
C GLN A 53 3.25 -8.39 3.13
N MET A 54 3.09 -7.11 3.45
CA MET A 54 1.76 -6.48 3.55
C MET A 54 1.03 -6.52 2.21
N GLY A 55 1.71 -6.20 1.10
CA GLY A 55 1.15 -6.28 -0.24
C GLY A 55 0.74 -7.71 -0.63
N ALA A 56 1.57 -8.71 -0.32
CA ALA A 56 1.28 -10.11 -0.57
C ALA A 56 0.10 -10.63 0.27
N SER A 57 0.07 -10.29 1.56
CA SER A 57 -1.07 -10.63 2.44
C SER A 57 -2.37 -10.02 1.95
N TYR A 58 -2.34 -8.74 1.55
CA TYR A 58 -3.50 -8.08 0.93
C TYR A 58 -3.97 -8.84 -0.32
N LEU A 59 -3.04 -9.22 -1.21
CA LEU A 59 -3.37 -9.94 -2.45
C LEU A 59 -4.01 -11.29 -2.16
N CYS A 60 -3.52 -12.04 -1.16
CA CYS A 60 -4.11 -13.30 -0.71
C CYS A 60 -5.54 -13.12 -0.18
N ILE A 61 -5.77 -12.09 0.63
CA ILE A 61 -7.08 -11.77 1.20
C ILE A 61 -8.04 -11.30 0.11
N ALA A 62 -7.59 -10.42 -0.79
CA ALA A 62 -8.37 -9.91 -1.91
C ALA A 62 -8.83 -11.04 -2.85
N SER A 63 -7.94 -12.01 -3.12
CA SER A 63 -8.27 -13.21 -3.91
C SER A 63 -9.35 -14.06 -3.25
N LYS A 64 -9.29 -14.27 -1.93
CA LYS A 64 -10.31 -14.99 -1.17
C LYS A 64 -11.65 -14.24 -1.13
N ALA A 65 -11.62 -12.93 -1.24
CA ALA A 65 -12.79 -12.05 -1.32
C ALA A 65 -13.27 -11.84 -2.78
N GLU A 66 -12.84 -12.70 -3.71
CA GLU A 66 -13.22 -12.68 -5.13
C GLU A 66 -12.91 -11.37 -5.87
N VAL A 67 -11.97 -10.58 -5.36
CA VAL A 67 -11.46 -9.41 -6.08
C VAL A 67 -10.63 -9.88 -7.27
N ASP A 68 -10.85 -9.30 -8.43
CA ASP A 68 -10.06 -9.60 -9.63
C ASP A 68 -8.56 -9.50 -9.33
N PHE A 69 -7.81 -10.55 -9.69
CA PHE A 69 -6.40 -10.67 -9.33
C PHE A 69 -5.55 -9.50 -9.85
N LYS A 70 -5.77 -9.06 -11.10
CA LYS A 70 -5.00 -7.95 -11.69
C LYS A 70 -5.30 -6.64 -10.96
N LYS A 71 -6.55 -6.43 -10.58
CA LYS A 71 -6.96 -5.26 -9.80
C LYS A 71 -6.32 -5.29 -8.40
N GLY A 72 -6.39 -6.41 -7.71
CA GLY A 72 -5.74 -6.59 -6.40
C GLY A 72 -4.24 -6.36 -6.46
N LEU A 73 -3.55 -6.97 -7.44
CA LEU A 73 -2.12 -6.79 -7.65
C LEU A 73 -1.77 -5.34 -7.98
N GLY A 74 -2.57 -4.68 -8.82
CA GLY A 74 -2.39 -3.26 -9.15
C GLY A 74 -2.46 -2.36 -7.91
N ILE A 75 -3.45 -2.58 -7.03
CA ILE A 75 -3.59 -1.82 -5.77
C ILE A 75 -2.39 -2.08 -4.86
N ALA A 76 -2.00 -3.34 -4.67
CA ALA A 76 -0.87 -3.70 -3.81
C ALA A 76 0.44 -3.07 -4.30
N SER A 77 0.70 -3.12 -5.62
CA SER A 77 1.91 -2.56 -6.24
C SER A 77 1.95 -1.03 -6.16
N ALA A 78 0.81 -0.36 -6.39
CA ALA A 78 0.70 1.09 -6.23
C ALA A 78 0.90 1.51 -4.76
N THR A 79 0.35 0.75 -3.82
CA THR A 79 0.54 1.00 -2.38
C THR A 79 2.01 0.87 -2.00
N PHE A 80 2.72 -0.16 -2.48
CA PHE A 80 4.16 -0.34 -2.27
C PHE A 80 4.95 0.87 -2.79
N ALA A 81 4.72 1.30 -4.04
CA ALA A 81 5.38 2.46 -4.62
C ALA A 81 5.10 3.74 -3.83
N ASN A 82 3.84 4.00 -3.50
CA ASN A 82 3.41 5.20 -2.78
C ASN A 82 4.01 5.29 -1.37
N VAL A 83 4.15 4.15 -0.66
CA VAL A 83 4.78 4.14 0.67
C VAL A 83 6.27 4.50 0.55
N ILE A 84 6.99 3.95 -0.43
CA ILE A 84 8.41 4.26 -0.62
C ILE A 84 8.59 5.73 -1.03
N ILE A 85 7.75 6.27 -1.89
CA ILE A 85 7.80 7.69 -2.26
C ILE A 85 7.44 8.57 -1.08
N GLY A 86 6.32 8.31 -0.41
CA GLY A 86 5.78 9.17 0.63
C GLY A 86 6.58 9.17 1.93
N LYS A 87 7.15 8.01 2.31
CA LYS A 87 7.90 7.85 3.56
C LYS A 87 9.42 7.96 3.38
N HIS A 88 9.93 7.51 2.23
CA HIS A 88 11.36 7.38 1.97
C HIS A 88 11.86 8.23 0.80
N GLY A 89 11.01 9.13 0.26
CA GLY A 89 11.38 10.02 -0.83
C GLY A 89 11.73 9.31 -2.15
N GLY A 90 11.34 8.04 -2.31
CA GLY A 90 11.67 7.23 -3.47
C GLY A 90 13.07 6.62 -3.42
N THR A 91 13.78 6.66 -2.26
CA THR A 91 15.14 6.15 -2.12
C THR A 91 15.18 4.81 -1.37
N ILE A 92 16.09 3.93 -1.79
CA ILE A 92 16.35 2.62 -1.19
C ILE A 92 17.82 2.57 -0.79
N LYS A 93 18.11 2.24 0.47
CA LYS A 93 19.46 2.29 1.05
C LYS A 93 20.50 1.54 0.23
N ASP A 94 20.16 0.33 -0.23
CA ASP A 94 21.10 -0.53 -0.95
C ASP A 94 21.36 -0.09 -2.41
N LEU A 95 20.57 0.88 -2.90
CA LEU A 95 20.77 1.51 -4.22
C LEU A 95 21.47 2.88 -4.12
N GLY A 96 21.90 3.28 -2.91
CA GLY A 96 22.53 4.57 -2.65
C GLY A 96 21.53 5.72 -2.75
N ASP A 97 22.00 6.86 -3.28
CA ASP A 97 21.22 8.10 -3.35
C ASP A 97 20.28 8.18 -4.57
N GLU A 98 20.18 7.10 -5.37
CA GLU A 98 19.32 7.07 -6.55
C GLU A 98 17.86 7.15 -6.12
N LYS A 99 17.18 8.20 -6.61
CA LYS A 99 15.73 8.35 -6.45
C LYS A 99 15.00 7.60 -7.55
N LEU A 100 14.24 6.59 -7.16
CA LEU A 100 13.43 5.81 -8.08
C LEU A 100 12.10 6.51 -8.37
N ASP A 101 11.69 6.47 -9.64
CA ASP A 101 10.39 6.95 -10.07
C ASP A 101 9.27 5.95 -9.74
N ASP A 102 8.04 6.42 -9.84
CA ASP A 102 6.82 5.67 -9.54
C ASP A 102 6.72 4.37 -10.35
N LYS A 103 7.04 4.42 -11.65
CA LYS A 103 6.97 3.26 -12.54
C LYS A 103 7.98 2.18 -12.16
N ARG A 104 9.20 2.57 -11.82
CA ARG A 104 10.25 1.62 -11.39
C ARG A 104 9.87 0.96 -10.07
N LEU A 105 9.38 1.74 -9.10
CA LEU A 105 8.91 1.25 -7.81
C LEU A 105 7.69 0.35 -7.96
N TYR A 106 6.72 0.73 -8.78
CA TYR A 106 5.56 -0.10 -9.08
C TYR A 106 5.96 -1.46 -9.67
N ASN A 107 6.82 -1.47 -10.68
CA ASN A 107 7.26 -2.72 -11.32
C ASN A 107 8.07 -3.61 -10.37
N ALA A 108 8.95 -3.02 -9.57
CA ALA A 108 9.70 -3.75 -8.55
C ALA A 108 8.77 -4.33 -7.48
N GLY A 109 7.81 -3.54 -7.00
CA GLY A 109 6.78 -3.96 -6.05
C GLY A 109 5.94 -5.11 -6.60
N THR A 110 5.48 -5.01 -7.84
CA THR A 110 4.73 -6.08 -8.51
C THR A 110 5.49 -7.41 -8.45
N PHE A 111 6.76 -7.41 -8.84
CA PHE A 111 7.58 -8.62 -8.85
C PHE A 111 7.79 -9.18 -7.44
N GLN A 112 8.13 -8.33 -6.47
CA GLN A 112 8.38 -8.76 -5.08
C GLN A 112 7.12 -9.23 -4.38
N ILE A 113 5.97 -8.58 -4.61
CA ILE A 113 4.67 -8.96 -4.03
C ILE A 113 4.22 -10.32 -4.57
N VAL A 114 4.33 -10.56 -5.89
CA VAL A 114 4.00 -11.86 -6.48
C VAL A 114 4.90 -12.95 -5.90
N GLY A 115 6.21 -12.72 -5.78
CA GLY A 115 7.13 -13.68 -5.17
C GLY A 115 6.78 -14.01 -3.72
N SER A 116 6.42 -13.00 -2.93
CA SER A 116 5.98 -13.21 -1.54
C SER A 116 4.63 -13.94 -1.46
N ALA A 117 3.67 -13.60 -2.33
CA ALA A 117 2.35 -14.23 -2.37
C ALA A 117 2.43 -15.72 -2.80
N LEU A 118 3.36 -16.06 -3.69
CA LEU A 118 3.62 -17.46 -4.05
C LEU A 118 4.08 -18.33 -2.86
N ASN A 119 4.71 -17.72 -1.86
CA ASN A 119 5.10 -18.39 -0.61
C ASN A 119 3.97 -18.47 0.42
N ILE A 120 3.03 -17.52 0.40
CA ILE A 120 1.97 -17.40 1.41
C ILE A 120 0.69 -18.12 0.96
N CYS A 121 0.28 -17.94 -0.30
CA CYS A 121 -0.99 -18.41 -0.85
C CYS A 121 -0.83 -18.81 -2.33
N PRO A 122 0.00 -19.83 -2.65
CA PRO A 122 0.29 -20.22 -4.04
C PRO A 122 -0.95 -20.57 -4.84
N GLU A 123 -1.98 -21.08 -4.19
CA GLU A 123 -3.27 -21.47 -4.78
C GLU A 123 -4.07 -20.24 -5.28
N SER A 124 -3.83 -19.06 -4.70
CA SER A 124 -4.50 -17.83 -5.08
C SER A 124 -3.87 -17.14 -6.31
N ILE A 125 -2.71 -17.61 -6.76
CA ILE A 125 -1.97 -16.99 -7.86
C ILE A 125 -2.30 -17.68 -9.18
N PRO A 126 -2.82 -16.96 -10.19
CA PRO A 126 -3.10 -17.54 -11.50
C PRO A 126 -1.87 -18.17 -12.16
N SER A 127 -2.03 -19.32 -12.81
CA SER A 127 -0.94 -20.10 -13.40
C SER A 127 -0.10 -19.31 -14.41
N ASN A 128 -0.72 -18.43 -15.20
CA ASN A 128 -0.01 -17.60 -16.16
C ASN A 128 0.91 -16.58 -15.45
N ILE A 129 0.50 -16.02 -14.32
CA ILE A 129 1.31 -15.09 -13.52
C ILE A 129 2.48 -15.82 -12.87
N LYS A 130 2.24 -17.03 -12.33
CA LYS A 130 3.29 -17.88 -11.79
C LYS A 130 4.36 -18.20 -12.83
N ASN A 131 3.95 -18.62 -14.03
CA ASN A 131 4.86 -18.94 -15.12
C ASN A 131 5.67 -17.69 -15.58
N GLU A 132 5.05 -16.52 -15.65
CA GLU A 132 5.73 -15.27 -15.97
C GLU A 132 6.76 -14.89 -14.89
N TYR A 133 6.40 -15.02 -13.62
CA TYR A 133 7.31 -14.77 -12.51
C TYR A 133 8.55 -15.69 -12.57
N GLU A 134 8.35 -17.00 -12.75
CA GLU A 134 9.44 -17.97 -12.84
C GLU A 134 10.36 -17.70 -14.04
N LYS A 135 9.79 -17.30 -15.19
CA LYS A 135 10.56 -16.91 -16.37
C LYS A 135 11.46 -15.70 -16.07
N LYS A 136 10.89 -14.65 -15.49
CA LYS A 136 11.66 -13.44 -15.11
C LYS A 136 12.73 -13.75 -14.08
N LEU A 137 12.45 -14.61 -13.10
CA LEU A 137 13.43 -15.02 -12.09
C LEU A 137 14.64 -15.72 -12.75
N LYS A 138 14.41 -16.62 -13.71
CA LYS A 138 15.46 -17.28 -14.49
C LYS A 138 16.28 -16.28 -15.32
N GLU A 139 15.66 -15.27 -15.91
CA GLU A 139 16.33 -14.21 -16.65
C GLU A 139 17.26 -13.37 -15.76
N PHE A 140 16.79 -12.98 -14.56
CA PHE A 140 17.63 -12.28 -13.59
C PHE A 140 18.80 -13.13 -13.10
N ALA A 141 18.59 -14.41 -12.81
CA ALA A 141 19.65 -15.30 -12.40
C ALA A 141 20.74 -15.47 -13.47
N LYS A 142 20.39 -15.46 -14.75
CA LYS A 142 21.37 -15.50 -15.87
C LYS A 142 22.18 -14.22 -16.00
N LYS A 143 21.56 -13.05 -15.79
CA LYS A 143 22.25 -11.75 -15.86
C LYS A 143 23.27 -11.56 -14.75
N ASN A 144 23.01 -12.10 -13.57
CA ASN A 144 23.88 -11.96 -12.39
C ASN A 144 25.02 -12.99 -12.34
N LYS A 145 25.08 -13.95 -13.29
CA LYS A 145 26.19 -14.92 -13.43
C LYS A 145 27.31 -14.47 -14.38
N LYS A 146 27.18 -13.28 -14.98
CA LYS A 146 28.20 -12.62 -15.79
C LYS A 146 28.95 -11.57 -14.99
#